data_deb8882417fad1a84ee0589a85854a91
#
_entry.id   deb8882417fad1a84ee0589a85854a91
#
_cell.length_a   1.000
_cell.length_b   1.000
_cell.length_c   1.000
_cell.angle_alpha   90.00
_cell.angle_beta   90.00
_cell.angle_gamma   90.00
#
_symmetry.space_group_name_H-M   'P 1'
#
loop_
_entity.id
_entity.type
_entity.pdbx_description
1 polymer ?
#
loop_
_entity_poly.entity_id
_entity_poly.type
_entity_poly.pdbx_seq_one_letter_code
_entity_poly.pdbx_strand_id
1 'polypeptide(L)'
;MKDERFAAIVSQTSYDMPATQTESGSAGHPRRTIVGSTAILNAESTSYYRYATGIKTGYTLPAGYCFVGSATKGGINLISVVLYDGDTRRYEDTKRLFEYGFTQIESITPESLYAEDPRVIDITGFDTSDAQHGELTLGIRAVDDTKDMTIVGRKDNIDFLRENFRSEE
;
A
#
# COMPACT_ATOMS: atom_id res chain seq x y z
N MET A 1 3.75 -2.38 -2.37
CA MET A 1 4.39 -3.68 -2.73
C MET A 1 5.52 -3.38 -3.70
N LYS A 2 6.74 -3.89 -3.42
CA LYS A 2 7.93 -3.59 -4.25
C LYS A 2 8.04 -4.49 -5.50
N ASP A 3 7.47 -5.70 -5.48
CA ASP A 3 7.47 -6.60 -6.63
C ASP A 3 6.19 -6.37 -7.46
N GLU A 4 6.36 -5.86 -8.68
CA GLU A 4 5.25 -5.52 -9.59
C GLU A 4 4.49 -6.75 -10.07
N ARG A 5 5.18 -7.90 -10.25
CA ARG A 5 4.53 -9.15 -10.67
C ARG A 5 3.64 -9.70 -9.56
N PHE A 6 4.13 -9.66 -8.32
CA PHE A 6 3.33 -10.03 -7.16
C PHE A 6 2.10 -9.10 -7.03
N ALA A 7 2.29 -7.79 -7.14
CA ALA A 7 1.22 -6.81 -7.10
C ALA A 7 0.15 -7.07 -8.18
N ALA A 8 0.59 -7.34 -9.42
CA ALA A 8 -0.31 -7.66 -10.53
C ALA A 8 -1.11 -8.95 -10.30
N ILE A 9 -0.52 -9.97 -9.68
CA ILE A 9 -1.22 -11.24 -9.40
C ILE A 9 -2.26 -11.06 -8.29
N VAL A 10 -1.90 -10.43 -7.18
CA VAL A 10 -2.79 -10.35 -5.99
C VAL A 10 -3.92 -9.34 -6.13
N SER A 11 -3.83 -8.44 -7.11
CA SER A 11 -4.89 -7.47 -7.42
C SER A 11 -5.94 -8.00 -8.40
N GLN A 12 -5.72 -9.19 -8.99
CA GLN A 12 -6.68 -9.78 -9.95
C GLN A 12 -7.94 -10.26 -9.26
N THR A 13 -9.08 -9.94 -9.85
CA THR A 13 -10.39 -10.47 -9.46
C THR A 13 -10.77 -11.74 -10.23
N SER A 14 -10.17 -11.96 -11.40
CA SER A 14 -10.33 -13.16 -12.19
C SER A 14 -9.13 -13.43 -13.07
N TYR A 15 -8.95 -14.67 -13.47
CA TYR A 15 -7.91 -15.10 -14.40
C TYR A 15 -8.43 -16.15 -15.38
N ASP A 16 -8.25 -15.91 -16.67
CA ASP A 16 -8.60 -16.87 -17.73
C ASP A 16 -7.46 -17.86 -17.95
N MET A 17 -7.62 -19.06 -17.44
CA MET A 17 -6.69 -20.15 -17.71
C MET A 17 -6.91 -20.70 -19.12
N PRO A 18 -5.85 -20.75 -19.96
CA PRO A 18 -5.94 -21.41 -21.25
C PRO A 18 -6.20 -22.92 -21.09
N ALA A 19 -6.70 -23.54 -22.14
CA ALA A 19 -6.76 -24.99 -22.18
C ALA A 19 -5.36 -25.60 -22.08
N THR A 20 -5.21 -26.65 -21.30
CA THR A 20 -3.95 -27.35 -21.15
C THR A 20 -4.00 -28.69 -21.88
N GLN A 21 -2.86 -29.17 -22.38
CA GLN A 21 -2.67 -30.51 -22.87
C GLN A 21 -1.74 -31.26 -21.93
N THR A 22 -1.91 -32.57 -21.80
CA THR A 22 -0.95 -33.40 -21.10
C THR A 22 0.25 -33.68 -22.02
N GLU A 23 1.42 -33.99 -21.45
CA GLU A 23 2.62 -34.35 -22.21
C GLU A 23 2.41 -35.58 -23.12
N SER A 24 1.46 -36.43 -22.78
CA SER A 24 1.04 -37.59 -23.59
C SER A 24 0.09 -37.26 -24.73
N GLY A 25 -0.25 -35.97 -24.96
CA GLY A 25 -1.19 -35.56 -26.00
C GLY A 25 -2.66 -35.82 -25.67
N SER A 26 -2.99 -36.37 -24.50
CA SER A 26 -4.37 -36.51 -24.03
C SER A 26 -4.98 -35.15 -23.70
N ALA A 27 -6.30 -35.03 -23.80
CA ALA A 27 -7.01 -33.83 -23.44
C ALA A 27 -6.78 -33.48 -21.97
N GLY A 28 -6.15 -32.33 -21.71
CA GLY A 28 -6.01 -31.76 -20.38
C GLY A 28 -7.30 -31.05 -19.93
N HIS A 29 -7.15 -29.99 -19.18
CA HIS A 29 -8.30 -29.20 -18.74
C HIS A 29 -8.76 -28.21 -19.83
N PRO A 30 -10.07 -28.05 -20.05
CA PRO A 30 -10.57 -27.01 -20.95
C PRO A 30 -10.25 -25.62 -20.42
N ARG A 31 -10.33 -24.61 -21.31
CA ARG A 31 -10.28 -23.19 -20.91
C ARG A 31 -11.30 -22.92 -19.82
N ARG A 32 -10.88 -22.22 -18.77
CA ARG A 32 -11.75 -21.86 -17.63
C ARG A 32 -11.33 -20.53 -17.02
N THR A 33 -12.30 -19.79 -16.51
CA THR A 33 -12.06 -18.59 -15.72
C THR A 33 -11.99 -18.97 -14.24
N ILE A 34 -10.91 -18.60 -13.58
CA ILE A 34 -10.79 -18.67 -12.12
C ILE A 34 -11.20 -17.32 -11.56
N VAL A 35 -12.19 -17.31 -10.67
CA VAL A 35 -12.63 -16.09 -9.99
C VAL A 35 -11.95 -16.02 -8.62
N GLY A 36 -11.37 -14.86 -8.33
CA GLY A 36 -10.74 -14.58 -7.04
C GLY A 36 -11.76 -14.52 -5.90
N SER A 37 -11.40 -15.09 -4.76
CA SER A 37 -12.27 -15.11 -3.56
C SER A 37 -12.12 -13.89 -2.66
N THR A 38 -11.32 -12.91 -3.04
CA THR A 38 -11.01 -11.72 -2.21
C THR A 38 -12.11 -10.67 -2.35
N ALA A 39 -13.10 -10.73 -1.47
CA ALA A 39 -14.32 -9.92 -1.57
C ALA A 39 -14.07 -8.40 -1.53
N ILE A 40 -12.98 -7.94 -0.89
CA ILE A 40 -12.62 -6.52 -0.80
C ILE A 40 -12.27 -5.90 -2.17
N LEU A 41 -11.88 -6.73 -3.15
CA LEU A 41 -11.57 -6.30 -4.52
C LEU A 41 -12.78 -6.34 -5.45
N ASN A 42 -13.84 -7.06 -5.09
CA ASN A 42 -15.02 -7.22 -5.94
C ASN A 42 -15.99 -6.05 -5.75
N ALA A 43 -16.19 -5.24 -6.79
CA ALA A 43 -17.06 -4.06 -6.76
C ALA A 43 -18.53 -4.36 -6.43
N GLU A 44 -19.00 -5.59 -6.68
CA GLU A 44 -20.36 -6.03 -6.35
C GLU A 44 -20.50 -6.52 -4.90
N SER A 45 -19.39 -6.69 -4.19
CA SER A 45 -19.39 -7.15 -2.80
C SER A 45 -19.68 -6.00 -1.83
N THR A 46 -20.44 -6.29 -0.77
CA THR A 46 -20.62 -5.40 0.38
C THR A 46 -19.31 -5.10 1.11
N SER A 47 -18.33 -5.98 0.94
CA SER A 47 -16.98 -5.80 1.50
C SER A 47 -16.05 -4.95 0.63
N TYR A 48 -16.50 -4.51 -0.56
CA TYR A 48 -15.67 -3.75 -1.48
C TYR A 48 -15.03 -2.52 -0.84
N TYR A 49 -13.76 -2.29 -1.19
CA TYR A 49 -13.03 -1.08 -0.83
C TYR A 49 -12.23 -0.54 -2.01
N ARG A 50 -12.62 0.62 -2.50
CA ARG A 50 -12.10 1.22 -3.75
C ARG A 50 -10.60 1.41 -3.84
N TYR A 51 -9.92 1.49 -2.69
CA TYR A 51 -8.47 1.67 -2.61
C TYR A 51 -7.70 0.36 -2.41
N ALA A 52 -8.42 -0.77 -2.22
CA ALA A 52 -7.79 -2.07 -2.02
C ALA A 52 -7.03 -2.52 -3.28
N THR A 53 -5.85 -3.09 -3.06
CA THR A 53 -4.96 -3.61 -4.11
C THR A 53 -4.56 -5.09 -3.89
N GLY A 54 -5.17 -5.75 -2.94
CA GLY A 54 -4.92 -7.17 -2.62
C GLY A 54 -4.98 -7.39 -1.11
N ILE A 55 -4.54 -8.49 -0.52
CA ILE A 55 -3.56 -9.47 -1.04
C ILE A 55 -4.12 -10.89 -0.96
N LYS A 56 -4.32 -11.44 0.28
CA LYS A 56 -4.64 -12.86 0.45
C LYS A 56 -5.49 -13.14 1.67
N THR A 57 -6.52 -13.96 1.48
CA THR A 57 -7.33 -14.55 2.55
C THR A 57 -6.69 -15.84 3.06
N GLY A 58 -6.95 -16.17 4.33
CA GLY A 58 -6.60 -17.45 4.91
C GLY A 58 -7.67 -17.94 5.87
N TYR A 59 -7.86 -19.25 5.96
CA TYR A 59 -8.75 -19.87 6.92
C TYR A 59 -8.28 -21.27 7.29
N THR A 60 -8.24 -21.55 8.58
CA THR A 60 -8.23 -22.89 9.14
C THR A 60 -9.09 -22.88 10.41
N LEU A 61 -9.59 -24.04 10.83
CA LEU A 61 -10.41 -24.13 12.03
C LEU A 61 -9.72 -23.52 13.27
N PRO A 62 -8.42 -23.76 13.53
CA PRO A 62 -7.72 -23.15 14.66
C PRO A 62 -7.36 -21.66 14.45
N ALA A 63 -7.11 -21.23 13.21
CA ALA A 63 -6.66 -19.87 12.92
C ALA A 63 -7.82 -18.88 12.70
N GLY A 64 -9.05 -19.35 12.56
CA GLY A 64 -10.17 -18.52 12.16
C GLY A 64 -9.97 -17.90 10.76
N TYR A 65 -10.71 -16.86 10.48
CA TYR A 65 -10.58 -16.12 9.23
C TYR A 65 -9.47 -15.06 9.35
N CYS A 66 -8.51 -15.13 8.44
CA CYS A 66 -7.38 -14.22 8.38
C CYS A 66 -7.38 -13.47 7.04
N PHE A 67 -6.83 -12.28 7.03
CA PHE A 67 -6.64 -11.51 5.81
C PHE A 67 -5.40 -10.63 5.90
N VAL A 68 -4.57 -10.69 4.86
CA VAL A 68 -3.54 -9.69 4.60
C VAL A 68 -4.06 -8.81 3.49
N GLY A 69 -4.28 -7.54 3.79
CA GLY A 69 -4.78 -6.55 2.85
C GLY A 69 -3.71 -5.53 2.46
N SER A 70 -3.86 -4.96 1.27
CA SER A 70 -3.12 -3.77 0.86
C SER A 70 -4.08 -2.76 0.24
N ALA A 71 -3.74 -1.48 0.39
CA ALA A 71 -4.49 -0.38 -0.20
C ALA A 71 -3.55 0.76 -0.60
N THR A 72 -3.92 1.48 -1.66
CA THR A 72 -3.20 2.66 -2.15
C THR A 72 -4.16 3.83 -2.27
N LYS A 73 -3.81 4.97 -1.66
CA LYS A 73 -4.60 6.22 -1.71
C LYS A 73 -3.66 7.41 -1.65
N GLY A 74 -3.74 8.32 -2.62
CA GLY A 74 -2.94 9.55 -2.63
C GLY A 74 -1.42 9.30 -2.57
N GLY A 75 -0.91 8.27 -3.26
CA GLY A 75 0.51 7.90 -3.23
C GLY A 75 0.94 7.10 -1.99
N ILE A 76 0.09 6.99 -0.97
CA ILE A 76 0.36 6.23 0.25
C ILE A 76 -0.03 4.77 0.06
N ASN A 77 0.88 3.87 0.39
CA ASN A 77 0.66 2.42 0.34
C ASN A 77 0.60 1.86 1.75
N LEU A 78 -0.50 1.21 2.10
CA LEU A 78 -0.69 0.56 3.39
C LEU A 78 -0.82 -0.95 3.24
N ILE A 79 -0.36 -1.66 4.27
CA ILE A 79 -0.58 -3.10 4.44
C ILE A 79 -1.23 -3.30 5.81
N SER A 80 -2.28 -4.11 5.86
CA SER A 80 -2.95 -4.54 7.08
C SER A 80 -2.87 -6.05 7.24
N VAL A 81 -2.83 -6.51 8.48
CA VAL A 81 -2.89 -7.94 8.82
C VAL A 81 -3.98 -8.12 9.87
N VAL A 82 -4.99 -8.90 9.54
CA VAL A 82 -6.09 -9.28 10.43
C VAL A 82 -6.03 -10.77 10.65
N LEU A 83 -6.01 -11.20 11.91
CA LEU A 83 -5.89 -12.60 12.31
C LEU A 83 -7.04 -12.97 13.25
N TYR A 84 -7.51 -14.21 13.13
CA TYR A 84 -8.51 -14.81 14.01
C TYR A 84 -9.81 -14.01 14.10
N ASP A 85 -10.40 -13.69 12.97
CA ASP A 85 -11.62 -12.87 12.87
C ASP A 85 -12.80 -13.66 12.26
N GLY A 86 -13.92 -12.98 12.02
CA GLY A 86 -15.09 -13.52 11.31
C GLY A 86 -14.94 -13.41 9.79
N ASP A 87 -15.72 -14.17 9.05
CA ASP A 87 -15.64 -14.25 7.60
C ASP A 87 -15.76 -12.89 6.91
N THR A 88 -16.84 -12.16 7.14
CA THR A 88 -17.04 -10.80 6.58
C THR A 88 -16.29 -9.76 7.41
N ARG A 89 -16.20 -9.94 8.71
CA ARG A 89 -15.66 -8.98 9.67
C ARG A 89 -14.20 -8.65 9.40
N ARG A 90 -13.37 -9.64 8.97
CA ARG A 90 -11.98 -9.40 8.56
C ARG A 90 -11.83 -8.30 7.52
N TYR A 91 -12.80 -8.15 6.60
CA TYR A 91 -12.77 -7.07 5.61
C TYR A 91 -13.22 -5.74 6.18
N GLU A 92 -14.18 -5.73 7.11
CA GLU A 92 -14.63 -4.52 7.80
C GLU A 92 -13.51 -3.95 8.66
N ASP A 93 -12.84 -4.79 9.44
CA ASP A 93 -11.73 -4.38 10.28
C ASP A 93 -10.51 -3.95 9.45
N THR A 94 -10.26 -4.61 8.31
CA THR A 94 -9.26 -4.17 7.33
C THR A 94 -9.56 -2.76 6.80
N LYS A 95 -10.82 -2.46 6.42
CA LYS A 95 -11.20 -1.11 5.98
C LYS A 95 -10.96 -0.07 7.08
N ARG A 96 -11.34 -0.37 8.32
CA ARG A 96 -11.10 0.53 9.46
C ARG A 96 -9.61 0.79 9.69
N LEU A 97 -8.77 -0.25 9.57
CA LEU A 97 -7.32 -0.11 9.67
C LEU A 97 -6.75 0.78 8.55
N PHE A 98 -7.24 0.62 7.31
CA PHE A 98 -6.83 1.47 6.20
C PHE A 98 -7.27 2.92 6.38
N GLU A 99 -8.54 3.16 6.74
CA GLU A 99 -9.02 4.52 6.99
C GLU A 99 -8.23 5.18 8.13
N TYR A 100 -7.98 4.45 9.23
CA TYR A 100 -7.13 4.95 10.30
C TYR A 100 -5.71 5.29 9.78
N GLY A 101 -5.05 4.36 9.08
CA GLY A 101 -3.70 4.59 8.56
C GLY A 101 -3.62 5.79 7.62
N PHE A 102 -4.58 5.94 6.70
CA PHE A 102 -4.64 7.10 5.80
C PHE A 102 -4.93 8.44 6.52
N THR A 103 -5.50 8.41 7.74
CA THR A 103 -5.63 9.64 8.54
C THR A 103 -4.35 10.00 9.29
N GLN A 104 -3.48 9.03 9.55
CA GLN A 104 -2.25 9.24 10.30
C GLN A 104 -1.04 9.58 9.44
N ILE A 105 -1.11 9.30 8.13
CA ILE A 105 0.01 9.42 7.20
C ILE A 105 -0.34 10.48 6.15
N GLU A 106 0.64 11.27 5.79
CA GLU A 106 0.57 12.24 4.70
C GLU A 106 1.72 12.02 3.74
N SER A 107 1.49 12.30 2.46
CA SER A 107 2.53 12.37 1.45
C SER A 107 2.70 13.80 0.99
N ILE A 108 3.94 14.27 0.94
CA ILE A 108 4.29 15.59 0.43
C ILE A 108 5.37 15.47 -0.63
N THR A 109 5.37 16.38 -1.58
CA THR A 109 6.48 16.54 -2.52
C THR A 109 7.40 17.67 -2.05
N PRO A 110 8.71 17.64 -2.39
CA PRO A 110 9.59 18.76 -2.12
C PRO A 110 9.02 20.10 -2.62
N GLU A 111 8.42 20.11 -3.82
CA GLU A 111 7.78 21.30 -4.38
C GLU A 111 6.68 21.86 -3.47
N SER A 112 5.92 21.03 -2.77
CA SER A 112 4.90 21.48 -1.82
C SER A 112 5.48 22.13 -0.56
N LEU A 113 6.73 21.80 -0.21
CA LEU A 113 7.46 22.46 0.87
C LEU A 113 8.06 23.79 0.42
N TYR A 114 8.43 23.91 -0.87
CA TYR A 114 9.05 25.09 -1.46
C TYR A 114 8.05 26.08 -2.09
N ALA A 115 6.78 25.72 -2.23
CA ALA A 115 5.79 26.54 -2.96
C ALA A 115 5.64 27.97 -2.43
N GLU A 116 6.11 28.27 -1.23
CA GLU A 116 6.07 29.59 -0.61
C GLU A 116 7.46 30.27 -0.48
N ASP A 117 8.55 29.57 -0.75
CA ASP A 117 9.92 30.14 -0.69
C ASP A 117 10.88 29.48 -1.69
N PRO A 118 11.31 30.20 -2.74
CA PRO A 118 12.16 29.64 -3.81
C PRO A 118 13.63 29.46 -3.42
N ARG A 119 14.00 29.52 -2.14
CA ARG A 119 15.40 29.32 -1.70
C ARG A 119 15.82 27.87 -1.91
N VAL A 120 17.02 27.66 -2.43
CA VAL A 120 17.65 26.35 -2.56
C VAL A 120 18.07 25.85 -1.19
N ILE A 121 17.44 24.80 -0.71
CA ILE A 121 17.85 24.13 0.52
C ILE A 121 18.56 22.84 0.14
N ASP A 122 19.81 22.68 0.59
CA ASP A 122 20.53 21.40 0.50
C ASP A 122 19.95 20.42 1.52
N ILE A 123 19.21 19.45 1.02
CA ILE A 123 18.61 18.39 1.85
C ILE A 123 19.52 17.16 1.75
N THR A 124 20.23 16.81 2.83
CA THR A 124 21.21 15.71 2.82
C THR A 124 20.75 14.50 3.61
N GLY A 125 20.42 13.42 2.88
CA GLY A 125 20.39 12.06 3.38
C GLY A 125 19.17 11.65 4.20
N PHE A 126 18.46 10.63 3.73
CA PHE A 126 17.45 9.91 4.51
C PHE A 126 18.11 8.65 5.07
N ASP A 127 18.37 8.61 6.37
CA ASP A 127 18.83 7.40 7.03
C ASP A 127 17.62 6.63 7.59
N THR A 128 17.34 5.47 6.98
CA THR A 128 16.25 4.59 7.42
C THR A 128 16.62 3.74 8.62
N SER A 129 17.85 3.83 9.13
CA SER A 129 18.32 3.03 10.26
C SER A 129 17.74 3.49 11.60
N ASP A 130 17.30 4.73 11.72
CA ASP A 130 16.72 5.30 12.95
C ASP A 130 15.21 5.06 13.11
N ALA A 131 14.56 4.37 12.19
CA ALA A 131 13.13 4.06 12.25
C ALA A 131 12.71 3.25 13.51
N GLN A 132 13.66 2.73 14.28
CA GLN A 132 13.40 1.99 15.52
C GLN A 132 13.08 2.87 16.72
N HIS A 133 13.35 4.18 16.69
CA HIS A 133 13.21 5.07 17.84
C HIS A 133 12.17 6.19 17.68
N GLY A 134 11.42 6.21 16.58
CA GLY A 134 10.36 7.21 16.37
C GLY A 134 10.88 8.63 16.08
N GLU A 135 12.18 8.84 16.00
CA GLU A 135 12.79 10.09 15.55
C GLU A 135 13.14 9.98 14.07
N LEU A 136 12.51 10.81 13.26
CA LEU A 136 12.82 10.95 11.84
C LEU A 136 13.79 12.12 11.68
N THR A 137 15.08 11.84 11.57
CA THR A 137 16.04 12.86 11.16
C THR A 137 16.02 12.96 9.64
N LEU A 138 15.39 14.00 9.11
CA LEU A 138 15.35 14.27 7.68
C LEU A 138 16.56 15.09 7.27
N GLY A 139 17.48 14.47 6.55
CA GLY A 139 18.41 15.18 5.71
C GLY A 139 18.02 14.96 4.24
N ILE A 140 17.64 15.95 3.49
CA ILE A 140 17.27 15.85 2.09
C ILE A 140 18.36 16.51 1.24
N ARG A 141 18.86 15.83 0.24
CA ARG A 141 19.74 16.42 -0.77
C ARG A 141 18.98 16.49 -2.09
N ALA A 142 18.63 17.70 -2.53
CA ALA A 142 18.11 17.90 -3.87
C ALA A 142 19.23 17.66 -4.88
N VAL A 143 19.08 16.64 -5.72
CA VAL A 143 19.82 16.47 -6.96
C VAL A 143 18.81 16.74 -8.08
N ASP A 144 19.25 17.24 -9.22
CA ASP A 144 18.41 17.69 -10.35
C ASP A 144 17.31 16.73 -10.86
N ASP A 145 17.30 15.48 -10.38
CA ASP A 145 16.32 14.44 -10.73
C ASP A 145 15.16 14.28 -9.70
N THR A 146 14.99 15.21 -8.75
CA THR A 146 14.04 15.04 -7.62
C THR A 146 12.60 15.40 -7.92
N LYS A 147 12.23 15.68 -9.16
CA LYS A 147 10.86 16.05 -9.55
C LYS A 147 9.79 15.02 -9.16
N ASP A 148 10.19 13.76 -8.99
CA ASP A 148 9.28 12.65 -8.64
C ASP A 148 9.45 12.16 -7.18
N MET A 149 10.21 12.85 -6.34
CA MET A 149 10.40 12.42 -4.95
C MET A 149 9.18 12.75 -4.11
N THR A 150 8.62 11.72 -3.47
CA THR A 150 7.50 11.86 -2.54
C THR A 150 7.97 11.46 -1.14
N ILE A 151 7.82 12.37 -0.19
CA ILE A 151 8.08 12.11 1.23
C ILE A 151 6.79 11.62 1.85
N VAL A 152 6.81 10.44 2.47
CA VAL A 152 5.66 9.85 3.16
C VAL A 152 6.02 9.73 4.64
N GLY A 153 5.22 10.33 5.51
CA GLY A 153 5.47 10.34 6.94
C GLY A 153 4.20 10.49 7.76
N ARG A 154 4.33 10.38 9.08
CA ARG A 154 3.22 10.73 9.98
C ARG A 154 2.93 12.23 9.86
N LYS A 155 1.66 12.59 10.01
CA LYS A 155 1.22 14.00 9.93
C LYS A 155 2.02 14.90 10.85
N ASP A 156 2.20 14.49 12.11
CA ASP A 156 2.96 15.27 13.11
C ASP A 156 4.37 15.59 12.61
N ASN A 157 5.05 14.62 11.98
CA ASN A 157 6.39 14.80 11.43
C ASN A 157 6.39 15.70 10.19
N ILE A 158 5.35 15.58 9.35
CA ILE A 158 5.18 16.43 8.17
C ILE A 158 4.89 17.88 8.59
N ASP A 159 4.05 18.08 9.61
CA ASP A 159 3.75 19.41 10.16
C ASP A 159 5.00 20.03 10.80
N PHE A 160 5.78 19.24 11.55
CA PHE A 160 7.08 19.67 12.07
C PHE A 160 8.05 20.09 10.95
N LEU A 161 8.09 19.34 9.86
CA LEU A 161 8.90 19.71 8.69
C LEU A 161 8.44 21.06 8.12
N ARG A 162 7.13 21.23 7.90
CA ARG A 162 6.58 22.48 7.36
C ARG A 162 6.90 23.69 8.25
N GLU A 163 6.80 23.52 9.56
CA GLU A 163 7.08 24.58 10.53
C GLU A 163 8.58 24.93 10.58
N ASN A 164 9.45 23.93 10.62
CA ASN A 164 10.89 24.17 10.77
C ASN A 164 11.58 24.56 9.46
N PHE A 165 11.01 24.18 8.31
CA PHE A 165 11.47 24.68 7.02
C PHE A 165 11.26 26.19 6.82
N ARG A 166 10.36 26.80 7.59
CA ARG A 166 10.09 28.24 7.55
C ARG A 166 10.93 29.07 8.49
N SER A 167 11.68 28.46 9.40
CA SER A 167 12.30 29.16 10.54
C SER A 167 13.80 29.37 10.47
N GLU A 168 14.50 28.93 9.43
CA GLU A 168 15.91 29.25 9.23
C GLU A 168 16.06 30.40 8.24
N GLU A 169 15.98 31.64 8.76
CA GLU A 169 16.51 32.86 8.15
C GLU A 169 17.98 33.07 8.53
#